data_42e9fb419a4ae3ab543fa705aeebcf4c
#
_entry.id   42e9fb419a4ae3ab543fa705aeebcf4c
#
_cell.length_a   1.000
_cell.length_b   1.000
_cell.length_c   1.000
_cell.angle_alpha   90.00
_cell.angle_beta   90.00
_cell.angle_gamma   90.00
#
_symmetry.space_group_name_H-M   'P 1'
#
loop_
_entity.id
_entity.type
_entity.pdbx_description
1 polymer ?
#
loop_
_entity_poly.entity_id
_entity_poly.type
_entity_poly.pdbx_seq_one_letter_code
_entity_poly.pdbx_strand_id
1 'polypeptide(L)'
;ETRRKAVISFSAFFLGPFYFFYRKMWKQGVLFALLDFIVTLPSLLYLMAVSGAEWMVGMPFLRLIPTAMQVCYVLNFIQMVIRGLFAVYWYKKEIERRIHRVYDRCPEGPQRSDALAATGGTSWAAVFIYLGVYIAAGVLGSFLMGPDLNAVIRFLTM
;
A
#
# COMPACT_ATOMS: atom_id res chain seq x y z
N GLU A 1 13.38 32.76 3.06
CA GLU A 1 12.38 32.31 2.06
C GLU A 1 12.93 31.09 1.31
N THR A 2 12.89 29.92 1.96
CA THR A 2 13.39 28.68 1.39
C THR A 2 12.40 28.20 0.32
N ARG A 3 12.70 28.44 -0.94
CA ARG A 3 12.00 27.82 -2.09
C ARG A 3 11.85 26.33 -1.83
N ARG A 4 10.63 25.89 -1.58
CA ARG A 4 10.26 24.48 -1.44
C ARG A 4 10.46 23.81 -2.80
N LYS A 5 11.66 23.32 -3.08
CA LYS A 5 11.87 22.43 -4.23
C LYS A 5 11.05 21.18 -3.94
N ALA A 6 10.08 20.89 -4.78
CA ALA A 6 9.36 19.62 -4.75
C ALA A 6 10.39 18.52 -4.98
N VAL A 7 10.71 17.78 -3.94
CA VAL A 7 11.65 16.66 -4.03
C VAL A 7 10.81 15.42 -4.32
N ILE A 8 10.94 14.91 -5.53
CA ILE A 8 10.26 13.67 -5.93
C ILE A 8 10.96 12.50 -5.25
N SER A 9 10.17 11.68 -4.55
CA SER A 9 10.66 10.43 -3.94
C SER A 9 10.36 9.25 -4.86
N PHE A 10 11.35 8.83 -5.63
CA PHE A 10 11.23 7.63 -6.46
C PHE A 10 10.91 6.37 -5.64
N SER A 11 11.46 6.27 -4.44
CA SER A 11 11.17 5.13 -3.55
C SER A 11 9.69 5.09 -3.16
N ALA A 12 9.06 6.22 -2.86
CA ALA A 12 7.63 6.27 -2.54
C ALA A 12 6.76 6.01 -3.77
N PHE A 13 7.23 6.44 -4.95
CA PHE A 13 6.54 6.22 -6.22
C PHE A 13 6.47 4.71 -6.54
N PHE A 14 7.59 3.99 -6.50
CA PHE A 14 7.66 2.59 -6.88
C PHE A 14 7.27 1.62 -5.75
N LEU A 15 7.73 1.87 -4.52
CA LEU A 15 7.47 0.97 -3.38
C LEU A 15 6.07 1.14 -2.78
N GLY A 16 5.33 2.19 -3.17
CA GLY A 16 3.97 2.38 -2.71
C GLY A 16 3.81 2.39 -1.19
N PRO A 17 2.85 1.61 -0.63
CA PRO A 17 2.62 1.55 0.82
C PRO A 17 3.83 1.06 1.61
N PHE A 18 4.67 0.20 1.03
CA PHE A 18 5.89 -0.31 1.68
C PHE A 18 6.82 0.81 2.14
N TYR A 19 6.98 1.87 1.35
CA TYR A 19 7.79 3.03 1.73
C TYR A 19 7.30 3.66 3.03
N PHE A 20 5.99 3.84 3.17
CA PHE A 20 5.40 4.46 4.36
C PHE A 20 5.54 3.57 5.59
N PHE A 21 5.33 2.26 5.47
CA PHE A 21 5.58 1.30 6.56
C PHE A 21 7.04 1.27 6.96
N TYR A 22 7.95 1.25 5.99
CA TYR A 22 9.39 1.32 6.26
C TYR A 22 9.79 2.56 7.05
N ARG A 23 9.18 3.72 6.75
CA ARG A 23 9.40 4.99 7.45
C ARG A 23 8.57 5.15 8.72
N LYS A 24 7.92 4.10 9.20
CA LYS A 24 7.04 4.11 10.39
C LYS A 24 5.85 5.08 10.27
N MET A 25 5.44 5.42 9.06
CA MET A 25 4.30 6.30 8.77
C MET A 25 3.02 5.47 8.63
N TRP A 26 2.57 4.88 9.74
CA TRP A 26 1.47 3.91 9.74
C TRP A 26 0.16 4.44 9.16
N LYS A 27 -0.20 5.69 9.48
CA LYS A 27 -1.45 6.29 8.99
C LYS A 27 -1.47 6.37 7.47
N GLN A 28 -0.41 6.89 6.87
CA GLN A 28 -0.27 7.01 5.42
C GLN A 28 -0.11 5.63 4.77
N GLY A 29 0.65 4.74 5.40
CA GLY A 29 0.83 3.37 4.93
C GLY A 29 -0.48 2.61 4.82
N VAL A 30 -1.30 2.61 5.89
CA VAL A 30 -2.61 1.97 5.90
C VAL A 30 -3.57 2.62 4.91
N LEU A 31 -3.60 3.95 4.85
CA LEU A 31 -4.46 4.68 3.90
C LEU A 31 -4.16 4.26 2.46
N PHE A 32 -2.89 4.27 2.06
CA PHE A 32 -2.52 3.90 0.69
C PHE A 32 -2.67 2.40 0.43
N ALA A 33 -2.46 1.53 1.42
CA ALA A 33 -2.73 0.10 1.29
C ALA A 33 -4.22 -0.18 1.04
N LEU A 34 -5.11 0.51 1.76
CA LEU A 34 -6.56 0.41 1.52
C LEU A 34 -6.97 0.95 0.15
N LEU A 35 -6.40 2.07 -0.27
CA LEU A 35 -6.65 2.62 -1.60
C LEU A 35 -6.16 1.68 -2.70
N ASP A 36 -4.95 1.11 -2.57
CA ASP A 36 -4.43 0.10 -3.51
C ASP A 36 -5.35 -1.11 -3.56
N PHE A 37 -5.85 -1.59 -2.40
CA PHE A 37 -6.79 -2.70 -2.34
C PHE A 37 -8.08 -2.39 -3.09
N ILE A 38 -8.70 -1.22 -2.85
CA ILE A 38 -9.94 -0.80 -3.53
C ILE A 38 -9.75 -0.74 -5.05
N VAL A 39 -8.63 -0.15 -5.49
CA VAL A 39 -8.31 -0.03 -6.93
C VAL A 39 -8.02 -1.39 -7.57
N THR A 40 -7.57 -2.37 -6.79
CA THR A 40 -7.29 -3.74 -7.28
C THR A 40 -8.55 -4.62 -7.33
N LEU A 41 -9.62 -4.27 -6.60
CA LEU A 41 -10.85 -5.07 -6.54
C LEU A 41 -11.44 -5.47 -7.90
N PRO A 42 -11.58 -4.57 -8.92
CA PRO A 42 -12.14 -4.97 -10.21
C PRO A 42 -11.28 -6.02 -10.92
N SER A 43 -9.95 -5.93 -10.78
CA SER A 43 -9.03 -6.93 -11.36
C SER A 43 -9.18 -8.29 -10.66
N LEU A 44 -9.38 -8.29 -9.34
CA LEU A 44 -9.64 -9.50 -8.57
C LEU A 44 -10.98 -10.13 -8.98
N LEU A 45 -12.04 -9.34 -9.10
CA LEU A 45 -13.35 -9.82 -9.55
C LEU A 45 -13.29 -10.38 -10.98
N TYR A 46 -12.54 -9.74 -11.86
CA TYR A 46 -12.31 -10.25 -13.22
C TYR A 46 -11.61 -11.60 -13.19
N LEU A 47 -10.54 -11.73 -12.39
CA LEU A 47 -9.82 -12.99 -12.23
C LEU A 47 -10.74 -14.10 -11.72
N MET A 48 -11.59 -13.82 -10.73
CA MET A 48 -12.58 -14.78 -10.22
C MET A 48 -13.59 -15.21 -11.30
N ALA A 49 -14.07 -14.27 -12.12
CA ALA A 49 -14.99 -14.58 -13.21
C ALA A 49 -14.35 -15.47 -14.28
N VAL A 50 -13.08 -15.23 -14.62
CA VAL A 50 -12.34 -16.02 -15.62
C VAL A 50 -11.92 -17.39 -15.08
N SER A 51 -11.65 -17.52 -13.78
CA SER A 51 -11.29 -18.78 -13.14
C SER A 51 -12.46 -19.77 -12.98
N GLY A 52 -13.66 -19.43 -13.46
CA GLY A 52 -14.79 -20.34 -13.50
C GLY A 52 -15.64 -20.34 -12.23
N ALA A 53 -15.64 -19.24 -11.49
CA ALA A 53 -16.56 -19.06 -10.37
C ALA A 53 -18.03 -19.06 -10.88
N GLU A 54 -18.65 -20.25 -10.91
CA GLU A 54 -19.99 -20.46 -11.49
C GLU A 54 -21.05 -19.51 -10.95
N TRP A 55 -20.93 -19.11 -9.67
CA TRP A 55 -21.84 -18.15 -9.02
C TRP A 55 -21.75 -16.74 -9.62
N MET A 56 -20.68 -16.40 -10.35
CA MET A 56 -20.54 -15.11 -11.02
C MET A 56 -21.07 -15.11 -12.46
N VAL A 57 -21.23 -16.28 -13.06
CA VAL A 57 -21.68 -16.41 -14.46
C VAL A 57 -23.09 -15.85 -14.62
N GLY A 58 -23.26 -14.89 -15.54
CA GLY A 58 -24.57 -14.25 -15.81
C GLY A 58 -24.87 -13.00 -14.98
N MET A 59 -23.99 -12.60 -14.08
CA MET A 59 -24.22 -11.35 -13.34
C MET A 59 -24.03 -10.11 -14.25
N PRO A 60 -24.99 -9.15 -14.26
CA PRO A 60 -24.97 -8.02 -15.19
C PRO A 60 -23.77 -7.09 -15.00
N PHE A 61 -23.19 -7.03 -13.80
CA PHE A 61 -22.04 -6.17 -13.50
C PHE A 61 -20.74 -6.65 -14.17
N LEU A 62 -20.64 -7.92 -14.62
CA LEU A 62 -19.44 -8.44 -15.31
C LEU A 62 -19.11 -7.63 -16.56
N ARG A 63 -20.12 -7.10 -17.25
CA ARG A 63 -19.94 -6.25 -18.44
C ARG A 63 -19.24 -4.93 -18.12
N LEU A 64 -19.33 -4.46 -16.88
CA LEU A 64 -18.73 -3.20 -16.42
C LEU A 64 -17.27 -3.39 -15.95
N ILE A 65 -16.86 -4.62 -15.66
CA ILE A 65 -15.53 -4.90 -15.10
C ILE A 65 -14.39 -4.41 -16.02
N PRO A 66 -14.38 -4.65 -17.34
CA PRO A 66 -13.29 -4.16 -18.20
C PRO A 66 -13.16 -2.63 -18.15
N THR A 67 -14.27 -1.92 -18.18
CA THR A 67 -14.27 -0.44 -18.07
C THR A 67 -13.80 0.01 -16.69
N ALA A 68 -14.26 -0.65 -15.62
CA ALA A 68 -13.83 -0.38 -14.26
C ALA A 68 -12.31 -0.61 -14.09
N MET A 69 -11.76 -1.66 -14.68
CA MET A 69 -10.33 -1.92 -14.67
C MET A 69 -9.52 -0.79 -15.33
N GLN A 70 -9.95 -0.30 -16.50
CA GLN A 70 -9.29 0.83 -17.17
C GLN A 70 -9.26 2.07 -16.29
N VAL A 71 -10.40 2.41 -15.67
CA VAL A 71 -10.48 3.54 -14.72
C VAL A 71 -9.53 3.32 -13.54
N CYS A 72 -9.50 2.11 -12.99
CA CYS A 72 -8.64 1.77 -11.87
C CYS A 72 -7.15 1.83 -12.22
N TYR A 73 -6.74 1.48 -13.43
CA TYR A 73 -5.35 1.66 -13.87
C TYR A 73 -4.95 3.14 -13.89
N VAL A 74 -5.81 4.02 -14.38
CA VAL A 74 -5.57 5.47 -14.35
C VAL A 74 -5.49 5.99 -12.92
N LEU A 75 -6.41 5.56 -12.04
CA LEU A 75 -6.41 5.94 -10.64
C LEU A 75 -5.15 5.46 -9.91
N ASN A 76 -4.69 4.23 -10.19
CA ASN A 76 -3.45 3.70 -9.64
C ASN A 76 -2.24 4.55 -10.06
N PHE A 77 -2.16 4.92 -11.34
CA PHE A 77 -1.09 5.79 -11.82
C PHE A 77 -1.11 7.16 -11.12
N ILE A 78 -2.28 7.79 -11.01
CA ILE A 78 -2.45 9.07 -10.29
C ILE A 78 -1.99 8.92 -8.84
N GLN A 79 -2.36 7.82 -8.18
CA GLN A 79 -1.98 7.53 -6.81
C GLN A 79 -0.46 7.34 -6.65
N MET A 80 0.21 6.67 -7.61
CA MET A 80 1.68 6.58 -7.64
C MET A 80 2.33 7.96 -7.73
N VAL A 81 1.82 8.84 -8.60
CA VAL A 81 2.32 10.21 -8.75
C VAL A 81 2.13 10.99 -7.44
N ILE A 82 0.95 10.92 -6.83
CA ILE A 82 0.67 11.60 -5.55
C ILE A 82 1.65 11.11 -4.47
N ARG A 83 1.87 9.81 -4.34
CA ARG A 83 2.84 9.24 -3.39
C ARG A 83 4.25 9.78 -3.63
N GLY A 84 4.70 9.77 -4.89
CA GLY A 84 6.03 10.26 -5.26
C GLY A 84 6.25 11.74 -4.92
N LEU A 85 5.25 12.58 -5.17
CA LEU A 85 5.35 14.03 -4.95
C LEU A 85 5.23 14.43 -3.47
N PHE A 86 4.33 13.80 -2.74
CA PHE A 86 3.98 14.24 -1.38
C PHE A 86 4.65 13.44 -0.26
N ALA A 87 5.29 12.31 -0.54
CA ALA A 87 5.91 11.46 0.47
C ALA A 87 6.90 12.22 1.35
N VAL A 88 7.76 13.05 0.76
CA VAL A 88 8.77 13.82 1.48
C VAL A 88 8.11 14.87 2.39
N TYR A 89 7.05 15.51 1.91
CA TYR A 89 6.29 16.48 2.68
C TYR A 89 5.63 15.83 3.90
N TRP A 90 4.93 14.71 3.71
CA TRP A 90 4.30 13.98 4.81
C TRP A 90 5.32 13.44 5.80
N TYR A 91 6.47 12.96 5.31
CA TYR A 91 7.55 12.48 6.17
C TYR A 91 8.09 13.59 7.07
N LYS A 92 8.38 14.77 6.52
CA LYS A 92 8.82 15.93 7.31
C LYS A 92 7.81 16.29 8.39
N LYS A 93 6.53 16.43 8.00
CA LYS A 93 5.46 16.76 8.92
C LYS A 93 5.29 15.72 10.05
N GLU A 94 5.47 14.45 9.73
CA GLU A 94 5.38 13.39 10.73
C GLU A 94 6.57 13.40 11.69
N ILE A 95 7.79 13.65 11.19
CA ILE A 95 8.98 13.80 12.04
C ILE A 95 8.84 15.01 12.97
N GLU A 96 8.44 16.16 12.45
CA GLU A 96 8.21 17.34 13.26
C GLU A 96 7.22 17.06 14.41
N ARG A 97 6.10 16.40 14.13
CA ARG A 97 5.14 15.98 15.15
C ARG A 97 5.72 15.02 16.20
N ARG A 98 6.62 14.14 15.80
CA ARG A 98 7.27 13.20 16.72
C ARG A 98 8.28 13.90 17.60
N ILE A 99 9.06 14.81 17.02
CA ILE A 99 10.00 15.63 17.75
C ILE A 99 9.27 16.45 18.81
N HIS A 100 8.23 17.18 18.44
CA HIS A 100 7.43 17.96 19.41
C HIS A 100 6.91 17.08 20.54
N ARG A 101 6.37 15.91 20.26
CA ARG A 101 5.91 14.97 21.31
C ARG A 101 7.02 14.53 22.27
N VAL A 102 8.25 14.39 21.81
CA VAL A 102 9.38 14.05 22.68
C VAL A 102 9.76 15.26 23.54
N TYR A 103 9.78 16.46 22.96
CA TYR A 103 10.05 17.69 23.70
C TYR A 103 9.02 17.95 24.81
N ASP A 104 7.74 17.67 24.55
CA ASP A 104 6.65 17.85 25.50
C ASP A 104 6.68 16.83 26.65
N ARG A 105 7.28 15.65 26.43
CA ARG A 105 7.23 14.54 27.40
C ARG A 105 8.52 14.32 28.17
N CYS A 106 9.66 14.67 27.59
CA CYS A 106 10.97 14.41 28.18
C CYS A 106 11.65 15.69 28.63
N PRO A 107 12.08 15.78 29.91
CA PRO A 107 12.89 16.89 30.39
C PRO A 107 14.21 16.98 29.63
N GLU A 108 14.91 18.09 29.75
CA GLU A 108 16.23 18.26 29.16
C GLU A 108 17.23 17.30 29.80
N GLY A 109 17.98 16.58 28.95
CA GLY A 109 18.97 15.61 29.44
C GLY A 109 19.19 14.42 28.50
N PRO A 110 20.00 13.46 28.92
CA PRO A 110 20.33 12.28 28.11
C PRO A 110 19.10 11.44 27.73
N GLN A 111 18.06 11.43 28.56
CA GLN A 111 16.81 10.74 28.27
C GLN A 111 16.10 11.30 27.04
N ARG A 112 16.21 12.62 26.78
CA ARG A 112 15.62 13.24 25.57
C ARG A 112 16.36 12.82 24.31
N SER A 113 17.71 12.74 24.36
CA SER A 113 18.51 12.28 23.22
C SER A 113 18.19 10.84 22.86
N ASP A 114 18.06 9.96 23.84
CA ASP A 114 17.71 8.55 23.63
C ASP A 114 16.30 8.40 23.07
N ALA A 115 15.33 9.15 23.58
CA ALA A 115 13.97 9.18 23.06
C ALA A 115 13.90 9.69 21.62
N LEU A 116 14.69 10.70 21.26
CA LEU A 116 14.77 11.19 19.89
C LEU A 116 15.41 10.14 18.95
N ALA A 117 16.47 9.48 19.40
CA ALA A 117 17.13 8.40 18.63
C ALA A 117 16.15 7.22 18.39
N ALA A 118 15.39 6.82 19.41
CA ALA A 118 14.39 5.76 19.30
C ALA A 118 13.21 6.13 18.39
N THR A 119 12.87 7.42 18.32
CA THR A 119 11.76 7.93 17.50
C THR A 119 12.12 7.96 16.01
N GLY A 120 13.39 8.11 15.69
CA GLY A 120 13.92 8.09 14.32
C GLY A 120 14.01 6.67 13.75
N GLY A 121 14.59 6.60 12.56
CA GLY A 121 14.96 5.35 11.91
C GLY A 121 13.84 4.70 11.09
N THR A 122 14.13 3.49 10.66
CA THR A 122 13.30 2.68 9.76
C THR A 122 12.81 1.42 10.46
N SER A 123 11.76 0.79 9.95
CA SER A 123 11.21 -0.44 10.51
C SER A 123 11.05 -1.50 9.44
N TRP A 124 11.98 -2.42 9.36
CA TRP A 124 11.84 -3.61 8.53
C TRP A 124 10.71 -4.53 9.02
N ALA A 125 10.49 -4.60 10.34
CA ALA A 125 9.40 -5.38 10.91
C ALA A 125 8.04 -4.95 10.35
N ALA A 126 7.80 -3.64 10.21
CA ALA A 126 6.56 -3.12 9.62
C ALA A 126 6.38 -3.54 8.16
N VAL A 127 7.47 -3.59 7.40
CA VAL A 127 7.47 -4.06 5.99
C VAL A 127 7.11 -5.53 5.92
N PHE A 128 7.72 -6.38 6.77
CA PHE A 128 7.44 -7.81 6.80
C PHE A 128 6.01 -8.12 7.27
N ILE A 129 5.50 -7.38 8.24
CA ILE A 129 4.10 -7.52 8.68
C ILE A 129 3.16 -7.19 7.52
N TYR A 130 3.38 -6.08 6.82
CA TYR A 130 2.56 -5.70 5.67
C TYR A 130 2.64 -6.73 4.55
N LEU A 131 3.85 -7.22 4.23
CA LEU A 131 4.07 -8.26 3.24
C LEU A 131 3.35 -9.56 3.63
N GLY A 132 3.43 -9.96 4.89
CA GLY A 132 2.74 -11.12 5.43
C GLY A 132 1.21 -11.00 5.30
N VAL A 133 0.65 -9.84 5.63
CA VAL A 133 -0.79 -9.56 5.44
C VAL A 133 -1.18 -9.62 3.97
N TYR A 134 -0.34 -9.05 3.08
CA TYR A 134 -0.59 -9.06 1.64
C TYR A 134 -0.59 -10.48 1.07
N ILE A 135 0.39 -11.31 1.45
CA ILE A 135 0.46 -12.72 1.06
C ILE A 135 -0.72 -13.50 1.62
N ALA A 136 -1.05 -13.32 2.90
CA ALA A 136 -2.18 -14.00 3.53
C ALA A 136 -3.51 -13.66 2.85
N ALA A 137 -3.72 -12.39 2.47
CA ALA A 137 -4.90 -11.97 1.72
C ALA A 137 -4.94 -12.62 0.32
N GLY A 138 -3.79 -12.74 -0.35
CA GLY A 138 -3.69 -13.43 -1.65
C GLY A 138 -4.00 -14.93 -1.54
N VAL A 139 -3.45 -15.60 -0.54
CA VAL A 139 -3.71 -17.02 -0.27
C VAL A 139 -5.18 -17.25 0.07
N LEU A 140 -5.75 -16.43 0.95
CA LEU A 140 -7.17 -16.51 1.30
C LEU A 140 -8.06 -16.30 0.06
N GLY A 141 -7.72 -15.32 -0.77
CA GLY A 141 -8.39 -15.09 -2.05
C GLY A 141 -8.36 -16.32 -2.95
N SER A 142 -7.21 -16.99 -3.04
CA SER A 142 -7.06 -18.23 -3.84
C SER A 142 -7.94 -19.37 -3.30
N PHE A 143 -8.05 -19.52 -1.99
CA PHE A 143 -8.96 -20.51 -1.40
C PHE A 143 -10.43 -20.22 -1.68
N LEU A 144 -10.82 -18.95 -1.67
CA LEU A 144 -12.20 -18.54 -1.99
C LEU A 144 -12.55 -18.68 -3.47
N MET A 145 -11.54 -18.71 -4.35
CA MET A 145 -11.72 -18.95 -5.79
C MET A 145 -12.01 -20.40 -6.16
N GLY A 146 -11.86 -21.35 -5.22
CA GLY A 146 -12.04 -22.78 -5.45
C GLY A 146 -10.79 -23.51 -5.95
N PRO A 147 -10.78 -24.85 -5.89
CA PRO A 147 -9.56 -25.65 -6.05
C PRO A 147 -9.13 -25.93 -7.49
N ASP A 148 -9.54 -25.15 -8.49
CA ASP A 148 -9.08 -25.37 -9.86
C ASP A 148 -7.62 -24.93 -10.07
N LEU A 149 -6.74 -25.55 -9.24
CA LEU A 149 -5.29 -25.53 -9.44
C LEU A 149 -4.92 -26.01 -10.86
N ASN A 150 -5.75 -26.86 -11.45
CA ASN A 150 -5.57 -27.39 -12.80
C ASN A 150 -5.74 -26.32 -13.90
N ALA A 151 -6.57 -25.30 -13.69
CA ALA A 151 -6.70 -24.18 -14.63
C ALA A 151 -5.44 -23.31 -14.64
N VAL A 152 -4.86 -23.07 -13.46
CA VAL A 152 -3.61 -22.30 -13.32
C VAL A 152 -2.43 -23.07 -13.91
N ILE A 153 -2.36 -24.39 -13.69
CA ILE A 153 -1.31 -25.24 -14.26
C ILE A 153 -1.42 -25.29 -15.80
N ARG A 154 -2.61 -25.40 -16.35
CA ARG A 154 -2.82 -25.37 -17.81
C ARG A 154 -2.39 -24.02 -18.42
N PHE A 155 -2.62 -22.91 -17.74
CA PHE A 155 -2.20 -21.59 -18.22
C PHE A 155 -0.68 -21.40 -18.19
N LEU A 156 0.03 -22.04 -17.24
CA LEU A 156 1.49 -21.99 -17.14
C LEU A 156 2.21 -22.98 -18.08
N THR A 157 1.46 -23.93 -18.68
CA THR A 157 2.02 -24.93 -19.57
C THR A 157 1.68 -24.69 -21.05
N MET A 158 0.96 -23.64 -21.37
CA MET A 158 0.74 -23.09 -22.72
C MET A 158 1.74 -21.99 -23.01
#